data_b8ee338e3589552f2ce690713e817701
#
_entry.id   b8ee338e3589552f2ce690713e817701
#
_cell.length_a   1.000
_cell.length_b   1.000
_cell.length_c   1.000
_cell.angle_alpha   90.00
_cell.angle_beta   90.00
_cell.angle_gamma   90.00
#
_symmetry.space_group_name_H-M   'P 1'
#
loop_
_entity.id
_entity.type
_entity.pdbx_description
1 polymer ?
#
loop_
_entity_poly.entity_id
_entity_poly.type
_entity_poly.pdbx_seq_one_letter_code
_entity_poly.pdbx_strand_id
1 'polypeptide(L)'
;MHCRDYLKTTADIALALDPSIIEAMAHELYRIRYNEGRVFVIGMGGSLANAIHMAADLRKLCNMDAHALSNVAELTARANDEGLDTIFTGWLRDIGPIDALFVLSVGGGTKNVSTSISKAVKYAKAHEASILGIVGPGGGTTYELGNFVLRIPVGETSKGITPHTEAFQAVTWHCLVSHPLLQRVATKW
;
A
#
# COMPACT_ATOMS: atom_id res chain seq x y z
N MET A 1 29.43 -12.69 -0.75
CA MET A 1 29.38 -12.11 0.64
C MET A 1 28.02 -11.50 0.82
N HIS A 2 27.23 -11.97 1.81
CA HIS A 2 25.80 -11.69 1.96
C HIS A 2 25.40 -10.21 1.76
N CYS A 3 26.01 -9.27 2.47
CA CYS A 3 25.63 -7.85 2.37
C CYS A 3 25.85 -7.27 0.96
N ARG A 4 26.93 -7.66 0.28
CA ARG A 4 27.19 -7.20 -1.09
C ARG A 4 26.13 -7.74 -2.06
N ASP A 5 25.75 -9.01 -1.90
CA ASP A 5 24.79 -9.66 -2.77
C ASP A 5 23.39 -9.09 -2.52
N TYR A 6 23.04 -8.81 -1.26
CA TYR A 6 21.80 -8.14 -0.89
C TYR A 6 21.68 -6.75 -1.51
N LEU A 7 22.74 -5.93 -1.38
CA LEU A 7 22.75 -4.57 -1.94
C LEU A 7 22.75 -4.58 -3.48
N LYS A 8 23.42 -5.57 -4.10
CA LYS A 8 23.33 -5.73 -5.55
C LYS A 8 21.90 -6.04 -5.98
N THR A 9 21.23 -7.00 -5.34
CA THR A 9 19.81 -7.30 -5.60
C THR A 9 18.93 -6.07 -5.41
N THR A 10 19.17 -5.26 -4.38
CA THR A 10 18.46 -3.99 -4.16
C THR A 10 18.63 -3.04 -5.35
N ALA A 11 19.86 -2.88 -5.86
CA ALA A 11 20.11 -2.03 -7.02
C ALA A 11 19.42 -2.55 -8.29
N ASP A 12 19.49 -3.87 -8.52
CA ASP A 12 18.83 -4.51 -9.66
C ASP A 12 17.30 -4.33 -9.61
N ILE A 13 16.67 -4.46 -8.44
CA ILE A 13 15.24 -4.20 -8.24
C ILE A 13 14.90 -2.74 -8.54
N ALA A 14 15.70 -1.78 -8.02
CA ALA A 14 15.46 -0.36 -8.27
C ALA A 14 15.42 0.00 -9.76
N LEU A 15 16.34 -0.59 -10.53
CA LEU A 15 16.44 -0.37 -11.98
C LEU A 15 15.34 -1.08 -12.78
N ALA A 16 14.73 -2.11 -12.21
CA ALA A 16 13.68 -2.91 -12.86
C ALA A 16 12.25 -2.46 -12.47
N LEU A 17 12.09 -1.49 -11.57
CA LEU A 17 10.77 -0.92 -11.27
C LEU A 17 10.17 -0.26 -12.50
N ASP A 18 8.87 -0.44 -12.69
CA ASP A 18 8.14 0.24 -13.76
C ASP A 18 7.68 1.65 -13.31
N PRO A 19 8.32 2.72 -13.78
CA PRO A 19 7.96 4.06 -13.40
C PRO A 19 6.58 4.47 -13.91
N SER A 20 6.08 3.88 -14.98
CA SER A 20 4.77 4.23 -15.54
C SER A 20 3.61 3.91 -14.58
N ILE A 21 3.73 2.84 -13.81
CA ILE A 21 2.75 2.48 -12.78
C ILE A 21 2.80 3.50 -11.63
N ILE A 22 3.99 3.96 -11.24
CA ILE A 22 4.13 4.97 -10.18
C ILE A 22 3.54 6.31 -10.64
N GLU A 23 3.78 6.72 -11.86
CA GLU A 23 3.16 7.90 -12.47
C GLU A 23 1.62 7.78 -12.48
N ALA A 24 1.08 6.64 -12.90
CA ALA A 24 -0.35 6.38 -12.89
C ALA A 24 -0.95 6.46 -11.46
N MET A 25 -0.24 5.93 -10.47
CA MET A 25 -0.62 6.07 -9.06
C MET A 25 -0.63 7.54 -8.60
N ALA A 26 0.37 8.33 -9.02
CA ALA A 26 0.42 9.75 -8.67
C ALA A 26 -0.76 10.52 -9.26
N HIS A 27 -1.12 10.25 -10.51
CA HIS A 27 -2.30 10.84 -11.16
C HIS A 27 -3.60 10.44 -10.45
N GLU A 28 -3.74 9.17 -10.06
CA GLU A 28 -4.92 8.71 -9.35
C GLU A 28 -5.03 9.35 -7.95
N LEU A 29 -3.96 9.41 -7.19
CA LEU A 29 -3.95 10.09 -5.89
C LEU A 29 -4.26 11.58 -6.04
N TYR A 30 -3.80 12.23 -7.10
CA TYR A 30 -4.19 13.60 -7.42
C TYR A 30 -5.70 13.71 -7.67
N ARG A 31 -6.29 12.79 -8.45
CA ARG A 31 -7.75 12.74 -8.70
C ARG A 31 -8.54 12.56 -7.40
N ILE A 32 -8.11 11.64 -6.52
CA ILE A 32 -8.74 11.43 -5.21
C ILE A 32 -8.73 12.73 -4.38
N ARG A 33 -7.58 13.40 -4.27
CA ARG A 33 -7.48 14.67 -3.55
C ARG A 33 -8.35 15.77 -4.19
N TYR A 34 -8.36 15.86 -5.51
CA TYR A 34 -9.15 16.87 -6.23
C TYR A 34 -10.66 16.73 -5.97
N ASN A 35 -11.14 15.50 -5.81
CA ASN A 35 -12.51 15.17 -5.49
C ASN A 35 -12.81 15.10 -3.97
N GLU A 36 -11.88 15.56 -3.14
CA GLU A 36 -11.99 15.54 -1.67
C GLU A 36 -12.20 14.12 -1.11
N GLY A 37 -11.75 13.10 -1.82
CA GLY A 37 -11.80 11.70 -1.39
C GLY A 37 -10.71 11.35 -0.37
N ARG A 38 -10.91 10.23 0.30
CA ARG A 38 -10.02 9.69 1.34
C ARG A 38 -9.12 8.60 0.78
N VAL A 39 -7.94 8.45 1.38
CA VAL A 39 -7.00 7.34 1.10
C VAL A 39 -6.89 6.46 2.34
N PHE A 40 -7.39 5.24 2.26
CA PHE A 40 -7.24 4.22 3.31
C PHE A 40 -6.02 3.36 2.99
N VAL A 41 -4.99 3.45 3.82
CA VAL A 41 -3.75 2.68 3.63
C VAL A 41 -3.73 1.49 4.56
N ILE A 42 -3.61 0.28 4.01
CA ILE A 42 -3.61 -0.96 4.80
C ILE A 42 -2.34 -1.80 4.57
N GLY A 43 -1.99 -2.58 5.56
CA GLY A 43 -0.87 -3.52 5.53
C GLY A 43 -0.85 -4.41 6.77
N MET A 44 0.00 -5.42 6.78
CA MET A 44 0.23 -6.30 7.93
C MET A 44 1.72 -6.34 8.28
N GLY A 45 2.06 -6.43 9.56
CA GLY A 45 3.47 -6.49 10.00
C GLY A 45 4.28 -5.25 9.60
N GLY A 46 5.44 -5.43 8.94
CA GLY A 46 6.28 -4.34 8.44
C GLY A 46 5.57 -3.50 7.39
N SER A 47 4.71 -4.11 6.57
CA SER A 47 3.87 -3.37 5.63
C SER A 47 2.84 -2.47 6.35
N LEU A 48 2.37 -2.81 7.56
CA LEU A 48 1.52 -1.91 8.36
C LEU A 48 2.33 -0.71 8.87
N ALA A 49 3.58 -0.92 9.29
CA ALA A 49 4.46 0.19 9.68
C ALA A 49 4.65 1.18 8.51
N ASN A 50 4.90 0.67 7.30
CA ASN A 50 4.93 1.47 6.08
C ASN A 50 3.59 2.20 5.81
N ALA A 51 2.46 1.52 5.99
CA ALA A 51 1.13 2.11 5.78
C ALA A 51 0.86 3.30 6.73
N ILE A 52 1.21 3.16 8.00
CA ILE A 52 1.08 4.23 9.00
C ILE A 52 1.95 5.43 8.63
N HIS A 53 3.20 5.19 8.23
CA HIS A 53 4.13 6.25 7.83
C HIS A 53 3.64 6.93 6.53
N MET A 54 3.30 6.16 5.50
CA MET A 54 2.76 6.69 4.25
C MET A 54 1.53 7.58 4.49
N ALA A 55 0.55 7.11 5.29
CA ALA A 55 -0.63 7.90 5.59
C ALA A 55 -0.32 9.21 6.31
N ALA A 56 0.68 9.22 7.20
CA ALA A 56 1.15 10.43 7.86
C ALA A 56 1.75 11.44 6.86
N ASP A 57 2.58 10.97 5.92
CA ASP A 57 3.21 11.82 4.93
C ASP A 57 2.25 12.30 3.84
N LEU A 58 1.29 11.49 3.42
CA LEU A 58 0.21 11.94 2.54
C LEU A 58 -0.58 13.11 3.15
N ARG A 59 -0.88 13.06 4.46
CA ARG A 59 -1.50 14.19 5.16
C ARG A 59 -0.58 15.39 5.24
N LYS A 60 0.65 15.18 5.72
CA LYS A 60 1.60 16.26 6.04
C LYS A 60 2.16 16.96 4.80
N LEU A 61 2.52 16.19 3.77
CA LEU A 61 3.24 16.70 2.59
C LEU A 61 2.33 16.95 1.41
N CYS A 62 1.26 16.16 1.28
CA CYS A 62 0.39 16.19 0.10
C CYS A 62 -0.99 16.82 0.35
N ASN A 63 -1.28 17.21 1.60
CA ASN A 63 -2.61 17.74 2.00
C ASN A 63 -3.76 16.82 1.55
N MET A 64 -3.61 15.50 1.83
CA MET A 64 -4.60 14.50 1.51
C MET A 64 -5.28 14.01 2.79
N ASP A 65 -6.55 13.66 2.72
CA ASP A 65 -7.26 12.95 3.80
C ASP A 65 -6.89 11.46 3.73
N ALA A 66 -5.83 11.09 4.46
CA ALA A 66 -5.25 9.74 4.43
C ALA A 66 -5.21 9.11 5.82
N HIS A 67 -5.60 7.86 5.90
CA HIS A 67 -5.76 7.09 7.14
C HIS A 67 -5.06 5.74 7.07
N ALA A 68 -4.57 5.27 8.22
CA ALA A 68 -4.14 3.89 8.41
C ALA A 68 -4.71 3.39 9.75
N LEU A 69 -5.03 2.09 9.83
CA LEU A 69 -5.51 1.47 11.07
C LEU A 69 -4.33 1.32 12.05
N SER A 70 -4.05 2.39 12.78
CA SER A 70 -2.92 2.49 13.71
C SER A 70 -3.31 2.39 15.19
N ASN A 71 -4.61 2.44 15.49
CA ASN A 71 -5.11 2.30 16.87
C ASN A 71 -5.10 0.82 17.26
N VAL A 72 -4.16 0.44 18.12
CA VAL A 72 -4.01 -0.96 18.58
C VAL A 72 -5.25 -1.44 19.34
N ALA A 73 -5.93 -0.58 20.10
CA ALA A 73 -7.15 -0.97 20.80
C ALA A 73 -8.27 -1.29 19.82
N GLU A 74 -8.47 -0.47 18.79
CA GLU A 74 -9.45 -0.75 17.74
C GLU A 74 -9.11 -2.03 16.95
N LEU A 75 -7.85 -2.20 16.55
CA LEU A 75 -7.39 -3.38 15.83
C LEU A 75 -7.63 -4.66 16.62
N THR A 76 -7.27 -4.66 17.90
CA THR A 76 -7.42 -5.84 18.76
C THR A 76 -8.87 -6.12 19.13
N ALA A 77 -9.69 -5.09 19.35
CA ALA A 77 -11.13 -5.25 19.58
C ALA A 77 -11.80 -5.89 18.35
N ARG A 78 -11.57 -5.34 17.15
CA ARG A 78 -12.11 -5.93 15.91
C ARG A 78 -11.62 -7.36 15.69
N ALA A 79 -10.34 -7.63 15.94
CA ALA A 79 -9.81 -8.99 15.78
C ALA A 79 -10.46 -9.98 16.75
N ASN A 80 -10.74 -9.56 17.98
CA ASN A 80 -11.38 -10.38 19.01
C ASN A 80 -12.88 -10.61 18.74
N ASP A 81 -13.59 -9.56 18.35
CA ASP A 81 -15.06 -9.57 18.31
C ASP A 81 -15.58 -10.00 16.94
N GLU A 82 -14.88 -9.65 15.85
CA GLU A 82 -15.33 -9.84 14.48
C GLU A 82 -14.42 -10.82 13.69
N GLY A 83 -13.24 -11.15 14.24
CA GLY A 83 -12.22 -11.99 13.61
C GLY A 83 -11.15 -11.21 12.88
N LEU A 84 -9.91 -11.72 12.93
CA LEU A 84 -8.73 -11.08 12.32
C LEU A 84 -8.88 -10.83 10.79
N ASP A 85 -9.64 -11.64 10.12
CA ASP A 85 -9.83 -11.56 8.67
C ASP A 85 -10.83 -10.46 8.23
N THR A 86 -11.54 -9.83 9.17
CA THR A 86 -12.52 -8.76 8.93
C THR A 86 -12.06 -7.38 9.42
N ILE A 87 -10.91 -7.27 10.08
CA ILE A 87 -10.43 -6.02 10.71
C ILE A 87 -10.45 -4.81 9.75
N PHE A 88 -10.04 -5.01 8.51
CA PHE A 88 -10.03 -3.93 7.52
C PHE A 88 -11.42 -3.66 6.93
N THR A 89 -12.22 -4.69 6.64
CA THR A 89 -13.56 -4.49 6.10
C THR A 89 -14.47 -3.74 7.06
N GLY A 90 -14.42 -4.06 8.36
CA GLY A 90 -15.15 -3.31 9.37
C GLY A 90 -14.67 -1.86 9.52
N TRP A 91 -13.37 -1.60 9.30
CA TRP A 91 -12.81 -0.26 9.34
C TRP A 91 -13.13 0.55 8.06
N LEU A 92 -13.27 -0.11 6.91
CA LEU A 92 -13.55 0.49 5.59
C LEU A 92 -15.04 0.71 5.30
N ARG A 93 -15.94 0.49 6.27
CA ARG A 93 -17.40 0.43 6.03
C ARG A 93 -18.01 1.61 5.26
N ASP A 94 -17.38 2.79 5.30
CA ASP A 94 -17.88 4.00 4.62
C ASP A 94 -17.05 4.35 3.37
N ILE A 95 -16.25 3.43 2.84
CA ILE A 95 -15.47 3.65 1.61
C ILE A 95 -16.40 3.71 0.40
N GLY A 96 -16.11 4.63 -0.53
CA GLY A 96 -16.94 4.84 -1.70
C GLY A 96 -16.17 5.23 -2.97
N PRO A 97 -16.86 5.59 -4.06
CA PRO A 97 -16.28 5.78 -5.41
C PRO A 97 -15.25 6.92 -5.52
N ILE A 98 -15.31 7.91 -4.63
CA ILE A 98 -14.32 9.01 -4.62
C ILE A 98 -13.09 8.68 -3.80
N ASP A 99 -13.12 7.59 -3.00
CA ASP A 99 -12.05 7.17 -2.11
C ASP A 99 -11.07 6.21 -2.80
N ALA A 100 -9.96 5.95 -2.12
CA ALA A 100 -8.99 4.93 -2.51
C ALA A 100 -8.63 4.00 -1.36
N LEU A 101 -8.49 2.72 -1.67
CA LEU A 101 -7.78 1.73 -0.85
C LEU A 101 -6.35 1.60 -1.38
N PHE A 102 -5.35 1.88 -0.55
CA PHE A 102 -3.95 1.68 -0.88
C PHE A 102 -3.38 0.49 -0.08
N VAL A 103 -2.98 -0.55 -0.77
CA VAL A 103 -2.52 -1.80 -0.16
C VAL A 103 -1.00 -1.90 -0.18
N LEU A 104 -0.39 -2.04 0.99
CA LEU A 104 1.01 -2.42 1.15
C LEU A 104 1.06 -3.86 1.66
N SER A 105 1.57 -4.79 0.86
CA SER A 105 1.59 -6.21 1.24
C SER A 105 2.60 -7.01 0.45
N VAL A 106 3.33 -7.89 1.09
CA VAL A 106 4.23 -8.81 0.38
C VAL A 106 3.45 -9.80 -0.49
N GLY A 107 2.43 -10.44 0.05
CA GLY A 107 1.62 -11.43 -0.68
C GLY A 107 0.39 -10.86 -1.39
N GLY A 108 0.04 -9.60 -1.20
CA GLY A 108 -1.13 -8.97 -1.81
C GLY A 108 -2.50 -9.52 -1.37
N GLY A 109 -2.55 -10.35 -0.33
CA GLY A 109 -3.75 -11.02 0.16
C GLY A 109 -4.15 -12.25 -0.69
N THR A 110 -4.31 -13.38 -0.03
CA THR A 110 -4.75 -14.65 -0.66
C THR A 110 -5.85 -15.30 0.18
N LYS A 111 -6.35 -16.46 -0.27
CA LYS A 111 -7.32 -17.25 0.50
C LYS A 111 -6.77 -17.76 1.83
N ASN A 112 -5.45 -17.94 1.95
CA ASN A 112 -4.79 -18.61 3.08
C ASN A 112 -3.85 -17.68 3.87
N VAL A 113 -3.36 -16.61 3.25
CA VAL A 113 -2.40 -15.69 3.88
C VAL A 113 -2.87 -14.25 3.68
N SER A 114 -2.87 -13.48 4.76
CA SER A 114 -3.38 -12.09 4.77
C SER A 114 -4.80 -12.00 4.21
N THR A 115 -5.68 -12.89 4.69
CA THR A 115 -7.09 -12.98 4.29
C THR A 115 -7.83 -11.68 4.51
N SER A 116 -7.48 -10.93 5.57
CA SER A 116 -8.00 -9.58 5.84
C SER A 116 -7.75 -8.60 4.70
N ILE A 117 -6.57 -8.64 4.08
CA ILE A 117 -6.25 -7.81 2.90
C ILE A 117 -7.10 -8.25 1.70
N SER A 118 -7.20 -9.56 1.43
CA SER A 118 -8.03 -10.07 0.33
C SER A 118 -9.50 -9.66 0.48
N LYS A 119 -10.05 -9.74 1.71
CA LYS A 119 -11.42 -9.29 2.00
C LYS A 119 -11.58 -7.78 1.82
N ALA A 120 -10.61 -6.98 2.30
CA ALA A 120 -10.62 -5.52 2.15
C ALA A 120 -10.61 -5.09 0.68
N VAL A 121 -9.77 -5.71 -0.14
CA VAL A 121 -9.69 -5.45 -1.59
C VAL A 121 -11.03 -5.74 -2.27
N LYS A 122 -11.64 -6.91 -1.98
CA LYS A 122 -12.96 -7.26 -2.52
C LYS A 122 -14.05 -6.32 -2.06
N TYR A 123 -14.00 -5.89 -0.80
CA TYR A 123 -14.94 -4.93 -0.23
C TYR A 123 -14.82 -3.56 -0.93
N ALA A 124 -13.61 -3.02 -1.06
CA ALA A 124 -13.37 -1.77 -1.75
C ALA A 124 -13.82 -1.82 -3.22
N LYS A 125 -13.56 -2.96 -3.91
CA LYS A 125 -14.03 -3.18 -5.30
C LYS A 125 -15.53 -3.15 -5.41
N ALA A 126 -16.25 -3.78 -4.47
CA ALA A 126 -17.71 -3.80 -4.45
C ALA A 126 -18.34 -2.42 -4.16
N HIS A 127 -17.58 -1.51 -3.54
CA HIS A 127 -17.98 -0.13 -3.27
C HIS A 127 -17.39 0.88 -4.27
N GLU A 128 -16.88 0.39 -5.41
CA GLU A 128 -16.36 1.20 -6.53
C GLU A 128 -15.18 2.11 -6.16
N ALA A 129 -14.53 1.89 -5.01
CA ALA A 129 -13.36 2.64 -4.62
C ALA A 129 -12.14 2.28 -5.51
N SER A 130 -11.27 3.24 -5.74
CA SER A 130 -10.01 3.01 -6.44
C SER A 130 -9.09 2.12 -5.60
N ILE A 131 -8.46 1.13 -6.23
CA ILE A 131 -7.55 0.21 -5.54
C ILE A 131 -6.14 0.39 -6.09
N LEU A 132 -5.25 0.90 -5.24
CA LEU A 132 -3.83 1.02 -5.50
C LEU A 132 -3.06 0.01 -4.63
N GLY A 133 -1.87 -0.39 -5.05
CA GLY A 133 -1.08 -1.29 -4.21
C GLY A 133 0.38 -1.38 -4.60
N ILE A 134 1.22 -1.67 -3.61
CA ILE A 134 2.63 -2.05 -3.79
C ILE A 134 2.81 -3.40 -3.14
N VAL A 135 3.02 -4.41 -3.96
CA VAL A 135 3.02 -5.82 -3.54
C VAL A 135 4.27 -6.56 -4.01
N GLY A 136 4.53 -7.71 -3.44
CA GLY A 136 5.59 -8.59 -3.91
C GLY A 136 5.24 -9.30 -5.23
N PRO A 137 6.12 -10.18 -5.73
CA PRO A 137 6.03 -10.74 -7.09
C PRO A 137 4.74 -11.54 -7.34
N GLY A 138 4.19 -12.19 -6.31
CA GLY A 138 2.96 -12.97 -6.44
C GLY A 138 1.68 -12.14 -6.62
N GLY A 139 1.68 -10.88 -6.20
CA GLY A 139 0.59 -9.92 -6.41
C GLY A 139 -0.70 -10.17 -5.63
N GLY A 140 -1.15 -11.40 -5.51
CA GLY A 140 -2.38 -11.81 -4.83
C GLY A 140 -3.64 -11.09 -5.31
N THR A 141 -4.68 -11.11 -4.48
CA THR A 141 -5.98 -10.46 -4.78
C THR A 141 -5.83 -8.97 -5.09
N THR A 142 -4.83 -8.30 -4.49
CA THR A 142 -4.56 -6.88 -4.76
C THR A 142 -4.19 -6.65 -6.22
N TYR A 143 -3.34 -7.48 -6.79
CA TYR A 143 -2.96 -7.37 -8.19
C TYR A 143 -4.08 -7.78 -9.15
N GLU A 144 -4.84 -8.82 -8.78
CA GLU A 144 -5.94 -9.34 -9.60
C GLU A 144 -7.09 -8.33 -9.75
N LEU A 145 -7.42 -7.57 -8.71
CA LEU A 145 -8.60 -6.69 -8.67
C LEU A 145 -8.25 -5.19 -8.65
N GLY A 146 -6.98 -4.84 -8.44
CA GLY A 146 -6.54 -3.46 -8.31
C GLY A 146 -6.53 -2.69 -9.63
N ASN A 147 -6.61 -1.37 -9.53
CA ASN A 147 -6.57 -0.45 -10.66
C ASN A 147 -5.13 -0.07 -11.01
N PHE A 148 -4.31 0.22 -10.00
CA PHE A 148 -2.92 0.64 -10.15
C PHE A 148 -2.06 -0.11 -9.12
N VAL A 149 -1.42 -1.20 -9.54
CA VAL A 149 -0.66 -2.06 -8.63
C VAL A 149 0.74 -2.30 -9.15
N LEU A 150 1.72 -1.84 -8.38
CA LEU A 150 3.13 -2.10 -8.62
C LEU A 150 3.53 -3.43 -7.98
N ARG A 151 4.04 -4.35 -8.78
CA ARG A 151 4.72 -5.54 -8.28
C ARG A 151 6.21 -5.27 -8.17
N ILE A 152 6.77 -5.48 -6.97
CA ILE A 152 8.21 -5.36 -6.78
C ILE A 152 8.89 -6.57 -7.44
N PRO A 153 9.81 -6.36 -8.39
CA PRO A 153 10.40 -7.43 -9.20
C PRO A 153 11.50 -8.20 -8.45
N VAL A 154 11.16 -8.75 -7.29
CA VAL A 154 12.01 -9.69 -6.55
C VAL A 154 11.79 -11.08 -7.15
N GLY A 155 12.85 -11.84 -7.43
CA GLY A 155 12.69 -13.21 -7.93
C GLY A 155 11.86 -14.07 -6.97
N GLU A 156 10.87 -14.79 -7.49
CA GLU A 156 9.87 -15.57 -6.71
C GLU A 156 10.50 -16.62 -5.77
N THR A 157 11.68 -17.12 -6.10
CA THR A 157 12.44 -18.08 -5.28
C THR A 157 13.41 -17.41 -4.32
N SER A 158 13.45 -16.08 -4.29
CA SER A 158 14.41 -15.33 -3.47
C SER A 158 14.06 -15.43 -1.99
N LYS A 159 15.02 -15.79 -1.16
CA LYS A 159 14.91 -15.68 0.30
C LYS A 159 14.70 -14.23 0.79
N GLY A 160 14.88 -13.25 -0.11
CA GLY A 160 14.76 -11.82 0.15
C GLY A 160 13.41 -11.20 -0.24
N ILE A 161 12.35 -11.98 -0.57
CA ILE A 161 11.06 -11.43 -1.02
C ILE A 161 10.52 -10.42 -0.02
N THR A 162 10.32 -10.81 1.23
CA THR A 162 9.75 -9.93 2.26
C THR A 162 10.58 -8.67 2.50
N PRO A 163 11.88 -8.75 2.85
CA PRO A 163 12.66 -7.57 3.16
C PRO A 163 12.81 -6.62 1.96
N HIS A 164 12.98 -7.13 0.75
CA HIS A 164 13.04 -6.26 -0.43
C HIS A 164 11.67 -5.66 -0.77
N THR A 165 10.59 -6.43 -0.69
CA THR A 165 9.26 -5.87 -0.94
C THR A 165 8.95 -4.74 0.03
N GLU A 166 9.16 -4.93 1.33
CA GLU A 166 8.90 -3.91 2.35
C GLU A 166 9.82 -2.68 2.21
N ALA A 167 11.10 -2.87 1.87
CA ALA A 167 12.01 -1.77 1.58
C ALA A 167 11.54 -0.96 0.35
N PHE A 168 11.14 -1.63 -0.72
CA PHE A 168 10.67 -0.96 -1.92
C PHE A 168 9.25 -0.40 -1.83
N GLN A 169 8.41 -0.87 -0.91
CA GLN A 169 7.21 -0.14 -0.50
C GLN A 169 7.60 1.27 -0.05
N ALA A 170 8.61 1.37 0.84
CA ALA A 170 9.07 2.66 1.34
C ALA A 170 9.69 3.54 0.23
N VAL A 171 10.54 2.99 -0.61
CA VAL A 171 11.11 3.72 -1.76
C VAL A 171 9.99 4.29 -2.65
N THR A 172 8.98 3.47 -2.98
CA THR A 172 7.92 3.86 -3.90
C THR A 172 6.99 4.91 -3.30
N TRP A 173 6.52 4.74 -2.06
CA TRP A 173 5.61 5.73 -1.51
C TRP A 173 6.31 7.06 -1.17
N HIS A 174 7.62 7.06 -0.85
CA HIS A 174 8.40 8.30 -0.76
C HIS A 174 8.51 9.00 -2.12
N CYS A 175 8.69 8.24 -3.21
CA CYS A 175 8.64 8.78 -4.57
C CYS A 175 7.28 9.45 -4.84
N LEU A 176 6.16 8.81 -4.45
CA LEU A 176 4.82 9.38 -4.60
C LEU A 176 4.62 10.67 -3.81
N VAL A 177 4.96 10.73 -2.51
CA VAL A 177 4.73 11.93 -1.70
C VAL A 177 5.64 13.09 -2.07
N SER A 178 6.78 12.84 -2.72
CA SER A 178 7.67 13.86 -3.29
C SER A 178 7.33 14.22 -4.74
N HIS A 179 6.34 13.55 -5.34
CA HIS A 179 5.96 13.80 -6.73
C HIS A 179 5.39 15.22 -6.93
N PRO A 180 5.77 15.98 -7.99
CA PRO A 180 5.32 17.35 -8.19
C PRO A 180 3.79 17.56 -8.22
N LEU A 181 3.03 16.56 -8.69
CA LEU A 181 1.56 16.60 -8.66
C LEU A 181 0.99 16.51 -7.24
N LEU A 182 1.70 15.84 -6.33
CA LEU A 182 1.19 15.51 -4.99
C LEU A 182 1.75 16.42 -3.92
N GLN A 183 3.03 16.70 -3.93
CA GLN A 183 3.68 17.49 -2.89
C GLN A 183 3.13 18.93 -2.85
N ARG A 184 2.73 19.37 -1.66
CA ARG A 184 2.22 20.72 -1.38
C ARG A 184 3.06 21.46 -0.35
N VAL A 185 3.75 20.73 0.49
CA VAL A 185 4.60 21.29 1.56
C VAL A 185 6.01 20.74 1.35
N ALA A 186 6.99 21.64 1.35
CA ALA A 186 8.39 21.25 1.28
C ALA A 186 8.80 20.46 2.53
N THR A 187 9.62 19.45 2.33
CA THR A 187 10.30 18.77 3.45
C THR A 187 11.31 19.70 4.11
N LYS A 188 11.55 19.53 5.40
CA LYS A 188 12.52 20.38 6.12
C LYS A 188 13.97 19.89 5.97
N TRP A 189 14.22 18.81 5.26
CA TRP A 189 15.53 18.23 4.99
C TRP A 189 15.64 17.81 3.53
#